data_c58c8162d7d52fb6e22eedfbd205d6df
#
_entry.id   c58c8162d7d52fb6e22eedfbd205d6df
#
_cell.length_a   1.000
_cell.length_b   1.000
_cell.length_c   1.000
_cell.angle_alpha   90.00
_cell.angle_beta   90.00
_cell.angle_gamma   90.00
#
_symmetry.space_group_name_H-M   'P 1'
#
loop_
_entity.id
_entity.type
_entity.pdbx_description
1 polymer ?
#
loop_
_entity_poly.entity_id
_entity_poly.type
_entity_poly.pdbx_seq_one_letter_code
_entity_poly.pdbx_strand_id
1 'polypeptide(L)'
;MPVIDNLPPLREVIATHELAAKKSLGQNFLLDLNLTAKIARLAGDLTGADVLEIGPGPGGLTRGLLAEGARRVLAIEKDPRCMPALAEIAAAYPGRLQAINGDALTVNPLEHLTQPIKIAANLPYNVGTELLVRWLTPPEWPPFWDSLTLMFQREVAQRIVATPGSKAYGRLALLAQWRTDARIVLELPPEAFSPPPKVNSAVVHLTALPAPRYPADPATLNKVVAAAFNQRRKMLRSALKSVSPDIEDHLNAVGIKPTERAEQVGLEAFCALARSLDAS
;
A
#
# COMPACT_ATOMS: atom_id res chain seq x y z
N MET A 1 20.77 -11.01 -21.39
CA MET A 1 19.88 -10.69 -20.28
C MET A 1 19.22 -11.99 -19.84
N PRO A 2 19.11 -12.33 -18.58
CA PRO A 2 18.39 -13.54 -18.19
C PRO A 2 16.93 -13.39 -18.66
N VAL A 3 16.48 -14.37 -19.43
CA VAL A 3 15.08 -14.48 -19.84
C VAL A 3 14.31 -14.87 -18.56
N ILE A 4 13.36 -14.04 -18.13
CA ILE A 4 12.58 -14.29 -16.89
C ILE A 4 11.76 -15.58 -17.05
N ASP A 5 11.21 -15.82 -18.23
CA ASP A 5 10.44 -17.01 -18.62
C ASP A 5 10.40 -17.12 -20.16
N ASN A 6 9.75 -18.15 -20.68
CA ASN A 6 9.59 -18.38 -22.11
C ASN A 6 8.28 -17.80 -22.69
N LEU A 7 7.59 -16.93 -21.95
CA LEU A 7 6.36 -16.29 -22.39
C LEU A 7 6.65 -15.13 -23.37
N PRO A 8 5.69 -14.78 -24.24
CA PRO A 8 5.83 -13.64 -25.16
C PRO A 8 6.12 -12.33 -24.42
N PRO A 9 6.79 -11.37 -25.06
CA PRO A 9 6.93 -10.02 -24.53
C PRO A 9 5.57 -9.39 -24.21
N LEU A 10 5.47 -8.62 -23.10
CA LEU A 10 4.20 -8.03 -22.67
C LEU A 10 3.50 -7.16 -23.73
N ARG A 11 4.27 -6.55 -24.64
CA ARG A 11 3.68 -5.78 -25.76
C ARG A 11 2.90 -6.68 -26.72
N GLU A 12 3.39 -7.88 -26.98
CA GLU A 12 2.72 -8.88 -27.81
C GLU A 12 1.47 -9.42 -27.08
N VAL A 13 1.57 -9.73 -25.78
CA VAL A 13 0.44 -10.15 -24.95
C VAL A 13 -0.68 -9.11 -24.98
N ILE A 14 -0.34 -7.82 -24.81
CA ILE A 14 -1.29 -6.71 -24.86
C ILE A 14 -1.95 -6.61 -26.23
N ALA A 15 -1.20 -6.79 -27.32
CA ALA A 15 -1.74 -6.75 -28.67
C ALA A 15 -2.65 -7.96 -28.95
N THR A 16 -2.21 -9.17 -28.60
CA THR A 16 -2.96 -10.42 -28.81
C THR A 16 -4.30 -10.45 -28.08
N HIS A 17 -4.33 -9.94 -26.84
CA HIS A 17 -5.53 -9.93 -26.00
C HIS A 17 -6.29 -8.58 -26.02
N GLU A 18 -5.91 -7.65 -26.90
CA GLU A 18 -6.54 -6.32 -27.04
C GLU A 18 -6.63 -5.54 -25.71
N LEU A 19 -5.58 -5.62 -24.91
CA LEU A 19 -5.51 -5.05 -23.56
C LEU A 19 -5.13 -3.56 -23.57
N ALA A 20 -5.78 -2.74 -24.39
CA ALA A 20 -5.59 -1.31 -24.31
C ALA A 20 -5.95 -0.79 -22.90
N ALA A 21 -5.04 0.00 -22.31
CA ALA A 21 -5.23 0.54 -20.96
C ALA A 21 -6.47 1.43 -20.86
N LYS A 22 -7.31 1.18 -19.86
CA LYS A 22 -8.54 1.96 -19.60
C LYS A 22 -8.29 3.01 -18.53
N LYS A 23 -8.49 4.29 -18.87
CA LYS A 23 -8.39 5.41 -17.92
C LYS A 23 -9.34 5.27 -16.74
N SER A 24 -10.55 4.73 -16.97
CA SER A 24 -11.55 4.49 -15.92
C SER A 24 -11.09 3.49 -14.85
N LEU A 25 -10.14 2.61 -15.20
CA LEU A 25 -9.53 1.65 -14.28
C LEU A 25 -8.18 2.14 -13.74
N GLY A 26 -7.70 3.32 -14.15
CA GLY A 26 -6.41 3.86 -13.71
C GLY A 26 -5.20 3.04 -14.17
N GLN A 27 -5.32 2.32 -15.30
CA GLN A 27 -4.31 1.39 -15.78
C GLN A 27 -3.10 2.11 -16.40
N ASN A 28 -1.91 1.77 -15.90
CA ASN A 28 -0.59 2.11 -16.44
C ASN A 28 0.29 0.87 -16.30
N PHE A 29 0.60 0.19 -17.41
CA PHE A 29 1.28 -1.09 -17.39
C PHE A 29 2.80 -0.92 -17.37
N LEU A 30 3.48 -1.73 -16.57
CA LEU A 30 4.93 -1.90 -16.62
C LEU A 30 5.25 -2.98 -17.67
N LEU A 31 5.99 -2.61 -18.71
CA LEU A 31 6.29 -3.54 -19.82
C LEU A 31 7.70 -4.11 -19.74
N ASP A 32 8.61 -3.47 -19.02
CA ASP A 32 9.98 -3.94 -18.84
C ASP A 32 10.04 -5.02 -17.76
N LEU A 33 10.27 -6.25 -18.15
CA LEU A 33 10.38 -7.39 -17.24
C LEU A 33 11.59 -7.32 -16.30
N ASN A 34 12.68 -6.64 -16.70
CA ASN A 34 13.81 -6.42 -15.79
C ASN A 34 13.41 -5.47 -14.67
N LEU A 35 12.60 -4.46 -14.98
CA LEU A 35 12.07 -3.54 -13.99
C LEU A 35 11.09 -4.24 -13.04
N THR A 36 10.18 -5.07 -13.57
CA THR A 36 9.24 -5.81 -12.71
C THR A 36 9.93 -6.85 -11.83
N ALA A 37 10.97 -7.54 -12.33
CA ALA A 37 11.82 -8.39 -11.52
C ALA A 37 12.57 -7.59 -10.44
N LYS A 38 13.09 -6.41 -10.77
CA LYS A 38 13.69 -5.51 -9.77
C LYS A 38 12.69 -5.15 -8.68
N ILE A 39 11.45 -4.83 -9.02
CA ILE A 39 10.39 -4.51 -8.06
C ILE A 39 10.07 -5.74 -7.20
N ALA A 40 10.00 -6.93 -7.79
CA ALA A 40 9.80 -8.17 -7.06
C ALA A 40 10.91 -8.41 -6.02
N ARG A 41 12.18 -8.22 -6.39
CA ARG A 41 13.33 -8.31 -5.45
C ARG A 41 13.26 -7.31 -4.29
N LEU A 42 12.68 -6.12 -4.51
CA LEU A 42 12.47 -5.13 -3.45
C LEU A 42 11.42 -5.56 -2.41
N ALA A 43 10.60 -6.57 -2.70
CA ALA A 43 9.73 -7.21 -1.73
C ALA A 43 10.50 -8.14 -0.75
N GLY A 44 11.82 -8.26 -0.91
CA GLY A 44 12.68 -9.14 -0.14
C GLY A 44 12.63 -10.59 -0.62
N ASP A 45 13.10 -11.52 0.20
CA ASP A 45 13.06 -12.94 -0.13
C ASP A 45 11.60 -13.41 -0.31
N LEU A 46 11.28 -13.91 -1.50
CA LEU A 46 9.97 -14.46 -1.83
C LEU A 46 9.92 -16.00 -1.70
N THR A 47 11.06 -16.64 -1.47
CA THR A 47 11.13 -18.09 -1.34
C THR A 47 10.27 -18.57 -0.17
N GLY A 48 9.34 -19.47 -0.46
CA GLY A 48 8.41 -19.99 0.55
C GLY A 48 7.27 -19.05 0.97
N ALA A 49 7.22 -17.83 0.44
CA ALA A 49 6.14 -16.89 0.71
C ALA A 49 5.05 -16.95 -0.36
N ASP A 50 3.79 -16.83 0.06
CA ASP A 50 2.69 -16.52 -0.83
C ASP A 50 2.63 -14.99 -1.06
N VAL A 51 2.30 -14.59 -2.28
CA VAL A 51 2.22 -13.16 -2.65
C VAL A 51 0.81 -12.82 -3.09
N LEU A 52 0.23 -11.78 -2.50
CA LEU A 52 -0.99 -11.14 -3.00
C LEU A 52 -0.61 -10.02 -3.96
N GLU A 53 -1.10 -10.10 -5.18
CA GLU A 53 -0.98 -9.03 -6.17
C GLU A 53 -2.35 -8.45 -6.51
N ILE A 54 -2.47 -7.13 -6.45
CA ILE A 54 -3.71 -6.42 -6.83
C ILE A 54 -3.49 -5.69 -8.14
N GLY A 55 -4.38 -5.94 -9.10
CA GLY A 55 -4.31 -5.32 -10.43
C GLY A 55 -3.12 -5.77 -11.25
N PRO A 56 -2.91 -7.09 -11.47
CA PRO A 56 -1.80 -7.61 -12.26
C PRO A 56 -1.80 -7.10 -13.71
N GLY A 57 -2.96 -6.68 -14.25
CA GLY A 57 -3.11 -6.31 -15.63
C GLY A 57 -2.67 -7.45 -16.57
N PRO A 58 -1.77 -7.17 -17.54
CA PRO A 58 -1.25 -8.21 -18.43
C PRO A 58 -0.21 -9.14 -17.77
N GLY A 59 0.02 -9.03 -16.44
CA GLY A 59 0.87 -9.94 -15.67
C GLY A 59 2.36 -9.57 -15.62
N GLY A 60 2.71 -8.31 -15.87
CA GLY A 60 4.12 -7.88 -15.85
C GLY A 60 4.81 -8.10 -14.51
N LEU A 61 4.21 -7.61 -13.42
CA LEU A 61 4.75 -7.83 -12.07
C LEU A 61 4.54 -9.28 -11.62
N THR A 62 3.41 -9.91 -11.98
CA THR A 62 3.14 -11.33 -11.72
C THR A 62 4.29 -12.23 -12.17
N ARG A 63 4.77 -12.03 -13.42
CA ARG A 63 5.91 -12.77 -13.98
C ARG A 63 7.19 -12.52 -13.17
N GLY A 64 7.44 -11.27 -12.78
CA GLY A 64 8.57 -10.92 -11.92
C GLY A 64 8.51 -11.63 -10.57
N LEU A 65 7.36 -11.66 -9.90
CA LEU A 65 7.16 -12.31 -8.60
C LEU A 65 7.38 -13.82 -8.69
N LEU A 66 6.85 -14.46 -9.72
CA LEU A 66 7.02 -15.90 -9.96
C LEU A 66 8.47 -16.27 -10.27
N ALA A 67 9.15 -15.48 -11.10
CA ALA A 67 10.55 -15.67 -11.47
C ALA A 67 11.50 -15.48 -10.28
N GLU A 68 11.21 -14.52 -9.38
CA GLU A 68 11.99 -14.25 -8.16
C GLU A 68 11.62 -15.19 -6.99
N GLY A 69 10.90 -16.29 -7.25
CA GLY A 69 10.76 -17.41 -6.32
C GLY A 69 9.53 -17.42 -5.43
N ALA A 70 8.53 -16.54 -5.66
CA ALA A 70 7.27 -16.61 -4.91
C ALA A 70 6.70 -18.03 -4.93
N ARG A 71 6.35 -18.58 -3.76
CA ARG A 71 5.77 -19.92 -3.66
C ARG A 71 4.48 -20.01 -4.47
N ARG A 72 3.59 -19.05 -4.26
CA ARG A 72 2.36 -18.85 -5.02
C ARG A 72 2.08 -17.35 -5.15
N VAL A 73 1.40 -16.96 -6.22
CA VAL A 73 0.85 -15.62 -6.41
C VAL A 73 -0.66 -15.75 -6.52
N LEU A 74 -1.39 -15.05 -5.65
CA LEU A 74 -2.81 -14.77 -5.82
C LEU A 74 -2.95 -13.40 -6.48
N ALA A 75 -3.43 -13.37 -7.70
CA ALA A 75 -3.62 -12.15 -8.48
C ALA A 75 -5.12 -11.80 -8.55
N ILE A 76 -5.53 -10.64 -8.03
CA ILE A 76 -6.92 -10.17 -8.08
C ILE A 76 -7.02 -9.06 -9.11
N GLU A 77 -7.77 -9.31 -10.19
CA GLU A 77 -7.93 -8.39 -11.31
C GLU A 77 -9.39 -8.04 -11.55
N LYS A 78 -9.68 -6.75 -11.65
CA LYS A 78 -11.04 -6.25 -11.89
C LYS A 78 -11.41 -6.23 -13.38
N ASP A 79 -10.41 -6.14 -14.27
CA ASP A 79 -10.63 -6.14 -15.71
C ASP A 79 -10.66 -7.58 -16.25
N PRO A 80 -11.84 -8.13 -16.64
CA PRO A 80 -11.95 -9.51 -17.09
C PRO A 80 -11.16 -9.78 -18.38
N ARG A 81 -10.81 -8.75 -19.16
CA ARG A 81 -10.00 -8.90 -20.38
C ARG A 81 -8.59 -9.40 -20.09
N CYS A 82 -8.06 -9.18 -18.87
CA CYS A 82 -6.74 -9.63 -18.48
C CYS A 82 -6.69 -11.14 -18.15
N MET A 83 -7.85 -11.77 -17.89
CA MET A 83 -7.90 -13.17 -17.43
C MET A 83 -7.27 -14.17 -18.41
N PRO A 84 -7.44 -14.05 -19.75
CA PRO A 84 -6.76 -14.95 -20.70
C PRO A 84 -5.23 -14.84 -20.63
N ALA A 85 -4.66 -13.63 -20.55
CA ALA A 85 -3.23 -13.43 -20.40
C ALA A 85 -2.69 -14.01 -19.09
N LEU A 86 -3.42 -13.84 -17.99
CA LEU A 86 -3.07 -14.45 -16.70
C LEU A 86 -3.15 -15.97 -16.73
N ALA A 87 -4.08 -16.56 -17.49
CA ALA A 87 -4.17 -18.01 -17.68
C ALA A 87 -2.96 -18.59 -18.43
N GLU A 88 -2.41 -17.87 -19.42
CA GLU A 88 -1.16 -18.26 -20.08
C GLU A 88 0.03 -18.27 -19.11
N ILE A 89 0.11 -17.26 -18.22
CA ILE A 89 1.14 -17.26 -17.17
C ILE A 89 0.93 -18.43 -16.21
N ALA A 90 -0.31 -18.72 -15.80
CA ALA A 90 -0.60 -19.85 -14.92
C ALA A 90 -0.22 -21.20 -15.54
N ALA A 91 -0.39 -21.35 -16.86
CA ALA A 91 0.05 -22.53 -17.61
C ALA A 91 1.58 -22.68 -17.63
N ALA A 92 2.31 -21.55 -17.72
CA ALA A 92 3.79 -21.54 -17.67
C ALA A 92 4.35 -21.78 -16.26
N TYR A 93 3.56 -21.50 -15.20
CA TYR A 93 3.93 -21.69 -13.81
C TYR A 93 2.89 -22.59 -13.08
N PRO A 94 2.78 -23.89 -13.39
CA PRO A 94 1.75 -24.76 -12.89
C PRO A 94 1.64 -24.75 -11.37
N GLY A 95 0.43 -24.49 -10.85
CA GLY A 95 0.12 -24.48 -9.42
C GLY A 95 0.66 -23.26 -8.65
N ARG A 96 1.38 -22.33 -9.30
CA ARG A 96 2.00 -21.17 -8.65
C ARG A 96 1.26 -19.84 -8.87
N LEU A 97 0.35 -19.76 -9.84
CA LEU A 97 -0.50 -18.59 -10.05
C LEU A 97 -1.98 -18.99 -9.94
N GLN A 98 -2.70 -18.28 -9.09
CA GLN A 98 -4.16 -18.26 -9.06
C GLN A 98 -4.63 -16.86 -9.41
N ALA A 99 -5.37 -16.70 -10.50
CA ALA A 99 -5.96 -15.43 -10.90
C ALA A 99 -7.47 -15.43 -10.59
N ILE A 100 -7.94 -14.39 -9.93
CA ILE A 100 -9.36 -14.17 -9.60
C ILE A 100 -9.84 -12.92 -10.30
N ASN A 101 -10.91 -13.02 -11.10
CA ASN A 101 -11.61 -11.83 -11.59
C ASN A 101 -12.52 -11.30 -10.49
N GLY A 102 -12.18 -10.16 -9.89
CA GLY A 102 -12.91 -9.63 -8.76
C GLY A 102 -12.42 -8.27 -8.28
N ASP A 103 -13.09 -7.75 -7.26
CA ASP A 103 -12.70 -6.52 -6.59
C ASP A 103 -11.85 -6.84 -5.36
N ALA A 104 -10.64 -6.28 -5.29
CA ALA A 104 -9.72 -6.46 -4.17
C ALA A 104 -10.29 -6.00 -2.81
N LEU A 105 -11.32 -5.15 -2.83
CA LEU A 105 -12.02 -4.70 -1.62
C LEU A 105 -12.98 -5.75 -1.06
N THR A 106 -13.35 -6.77 -1.84
CA THR A 106 -14.36 -7.78 -1.46
C THR A 106 -13.81 -9.20 -1.37
N VAL A 107 -12.75 -9.52 -2.12
CA VAL A 107 -12.12 -10.84 -2.08
C VAL A 107 -11.34 -10.99 -0.76
N ASN A 108 -11.59 -12.09 -0.04
CA ASN A 108 -10.81 -12.43 1.15
C ASN A 108 -9.55 -13.24 0.76
N PRO A 109 -8.34 -12.67 0.84
CA PRO A 109 -7.14 -13.38 0.41
C PRO A 109 -6.78 -14.58 1.30
N LEU A 110 -7.24 -14.62 2.55
CA LEU A 110 -6.94 -15.71 3.50
C LEU A 110 -7.65 -17.04 3.16
N GLU A 111 -8.63 -17.02 2.26
CA GLU A 111 -9.23 -18.23 1.72
C GLU A 111 -8.33 -18.94 0.69
N HIS A 112 -7.30 -18.24 0.19
CA HIS A 112 -6.46 -18.67 -0.93
C HIS A 112 -4.97 -18.75 -0.58
N LEU A 113 -4.51 -17.98 0.41
CA LEU A 113 -3.10 -17.84 0.75
C LEU A 113 -2.78 -18.40 2.14
N THR A 114 -1.54 -18.85 2.30
CA THR A 114 -0.99 -19.31 3.57
C THR A 114 0.28 -18.55 3.92
N GLN A 115 0.47 -18.25 5.21
CA GLN A 115 1.66 -17.53 5.68
C GLN A 115 2.96 -18.28 5.38
N PRO A 116 4.09 -17.57 5.22
CA PRO A 116 4.19 -16.11 5.22
C PRO A 116 3.56 -15.47 3.98
N ILE A 117 2.88 -14.34 4.15
CA ILE A 117 2.21 -13.62 3.06
C ILE A 117 2.85 -12.25 2.86
N LYS A 118 3.17 -11.93 1.62
CA LYS A 118 3.61 -10.59 1.20
C LYS A 118 2.60 -9.98 0.22
N ILE A 119 2.50 -8.67 0.19
CA ILE A 119 1.66 -7.97 -0.78
C ILE A 119 2.59 -7.17 -1.70
N ALA A 120 2.51 -7.41 -3.01
CA ALA A 120 3.26 -6.65 -4.00
C ALA A 120 2.32 -6.23 -5.14
N ALA A 121 2.22 -4.92 -5.41
CA ALA A 121 1.27 -4.43 -6.39
C ALA A 121 1.68 -3.10 -7.03
N ASN A 122 1.42 -3.00 -8.34
CA ASN A 122 1.33 -1.72 -9.03
C ASN A 122 -0.12 -1.23 -8.94
N LEU A 123 -0.47 -0.60 -7.81
CA LEU A 123 -1.85 -0.27 -7.49
C LEU A 123 -2.46 0.77 -8.44
N PRO A 124 -3.72 0.58 -8.87
CA PRO A 124 -4.47 1.66 -9.50
C PRO A 124 -4.56 2.87 -8.56
N TYR A 125 -4.22 4.07 -9.05
CA TYR A 125 -4.08 5.26 -8.20
C TYR A 125 -5.37 5.68 -7.48
N ASN A 126 -6.53 5.29 -8.00
CA ASN A 126 -7.83 5.61 -7.42
C ASN A 126 -8.20 4.78 -6.17
N VAL A 127 -7.65 3.57 -6.01
CA VAL A 127 -7.97 2.66 -4.89
C VAL A 127 -6.77 2.36 -3.99
N GLY A 128 -5.56 2.68 -4.42
CA GLY A 128 -4.33 2.31 -3.73
C GLY A 128 -4.24 2.83 -2.29
N THR A 129 -4.65 4.08 -2.04
CA THR A 129 -4.65 4.65 -0.69
C THR A 129 -5.70 3.99 0.22
N GLU A 130 -6.87 3.65 -0.31
CA GLU A 130 -7.91 2.97 0.45
C GLU A 130 -7.46 1.57 0.88
N LEU A 131 -6.89 0.80 -0.05
CA LEU A 131 -6.33 -0.53 0.24
C LEU A 131 -5.21 -0.43 1.29
N LEU A 132 -4.29 0.53 1.15
CA LEU A 132 -3.22 0.72 2.13
C LEU A 132 -3.80 1.01 3.52
N VAL A 133 -4.78 1.92 3.65
CA VAL A 133 -5.39 2.23 4.94
C VAL A 133 -6.04 0.99 5.54
N ARG A 134 -6.78 0.19 4.77
CA ARG A 134 -7.38 -1.07 5.25
C ARG A 134 -6.32 -2.04 5.79
N TRP A 135 -5.21 -2.21 5.10
CA TRP A 135 -4.12 -3.09 5.54
C TRP A 135 -3.39 -2.56 6.78
N LEU A 136 -3.34 -1.23 6.96
CA LEU A 136 -2.71 -0.61 8.13
C LEU A 136 -3.62 -0.55 9.37
N THR A 137 -4.93 -0.70 9.20
CA THR A 137 -5.91 -0.58 10.28
C THR A 137 -6.77 -1.84 10.51
N PRO A 138 -6.20 -3.05 10.46
CA PRO A 138 -6.95 -4.23 10.85
C PRO A 138 -7.29 -4.15 12.35
N PRO A 139 -8.39 -4.79 12.79
CA PRO A 139 -8.78 -4.80 14.20
C PRO A 139 -7.73 -5.47 15.08
N GLU A 140 -7.08 -6.51 14.58
CA GLU A 140 -6.04 -7.26 15.28
C GLU A 140 -4.65 -6.99 14.68
N TRP A 141 -3.62 -7.04 15.52
CA TRP A 141 -2.22 -6.90 15.11
C TRP A 141 -1.37 -7.98 15.78
N PRO A 142 -0.40 -8.64 15.10
CA PRO A 142 0.08 -8.37 13.75
C PRO A 142 -0.94 -8.72 12.64
N PRO A 143 -0.80 -8.11 11.44
CA PRO A 143 -1.71 -8.35 10.33
C PRO A 143 -1.44 -9.70 9.67
N PHE A 144 -2.27 -10.09 8.70
CA PHE A 144 -2.08 -11.33 7.94
C PHE A 144 -0.90 -11.31 6.96
N TRP A 145 -0.27 -10.17 6.76
CA TRP A 145 0.85 -9.95 5.84
C TRP A 145 2.12 -9.52 6.58
N ASP A 146 3.29 -9.92 6.09
CA ASP A 146 4.58 -9.57 6.66
C ASP A 146 5.12 -8.24 6.10
N SER A 147 4.89 -8.01 4.80
CA SER A 147 5.34 -6.79 4.14
C SER A 147 4.46 -6.40 2.96
N LEU A 148 4.48 -5.09 2.66
CA LEU A 148 3.83 -4.49 1.51
C LEU A 148 4.88 -3.84 0.63
N THR A 149 4.88 -4.12 -0.68
CA THR A 149 5.73 -3.47 -1.69
C THR A 149 4.82 -2.88 -2.74
N LEU A 150 4.48 -1.62 -2.57
CA LEU A 150 3.37 -0.98 -3.27
C LEU A 150 3.84 0.21 -4.08
N MET A 151 3.33 0.32 -5.30
CA MET A 151 3.58 1.46 -6.15
C MET A 151 2.47 2.51 -6.02
N PHE A 152 2.90 3.76 -5.86
CA PHE A 152 2.04 4.94 -5.78
C PHE A 152 2.58 6.07 -6.65
N GLN A 153 1.75 7.09 -6.90
CA GLN A 153 2.28 8.38 -7.32
C GLN A 153 3.29 8.88 -6.29
N ARG A 154 4.39 9.52 -6.75
CA ARG A 154 5.48 9.99 -5.89
C ARG A 154 4.99 10.84 -4.71
N GLU A 155 4.00 11.70 -4.93
CA GLU A 155 3.42 12.52 -3.85
C GLU A 155 2.78 11.67 -2.74
N VAL A 156 2.06 10.60 -3.11
CA VAL A 156 1.45 9.68 -2.14
C VAL A 156 2.54 8.92 -1.38
N ALA A 157 3.55 8.42 -2.09
CA ALA A 157 4.70 7.75 -1.47
C ALA A 157 5.40 8.66 -0.45
N GLN A 158 5.63 9.93 -0.80
CA GLN A 158 6.21 10.93 0.10
C GLN A 158 5.33 11.18 1.34
N ARG A 159 4.00 11.12 1.21
CA ARG A 159 3.08 11.23 2.36
C ARG A 159 3.17 10.03 3.30
N ILE A 160 3.42 8.83 2.80
CA ILE A 160 3.54 7.61 3.62
C ILE A 160 4.77 7.69 4.54
N VAL A 161 5.91 8.19 4.02
CA VAL A 161 7.20 8.25 4.73
C VAL A 161 7.49 9.62 5.35
N ALA A 162 6.56 10.55 5.32
CA ALA A 162 6.75 11.93 5.75
C ALA A 162 7.01 12.02 7.27
N THR A 163 7.86 12.97 7.66
CA THR A 163 8.18 13.26 9.06
C THR A 163 7.42 14.49 9.59
N PRO A 164 7.19 14.61 10.90
CA PRO A 164 6.59 15.81 11.51
C PRO A 164 7.27 17.10 11.04
N GLY A 165 6.49 18.15 10.83
CA GLY A 165 6.95 19.44 10.34
C GLY A 165 7.11 19.54 8.83
N SER A 166 7.12 18.42 8.09
CA SER A 166 7.19 18.45 6.63
C SER A 166 5.83 18.75 5.99
N LYS A 167 5.85 19.35 4.78
CA LYS A 167 4.63 19.66 4.02
C LYS A 167 3.79 18.40 3.69
N ALA A 168 4.44 17.26 3.51
CA ALA A 168 3.79 16.00 3.15
C ALA A 168 3.19 15.26 4.36
N TYR A 169 3.61 15.62 5.59
CA TYR A 169 3.17 14.94 6.81
C TYR A 169 1.67 15.04 7.03
N GLY A 170 1.06 13.90 7.38
CA GLY A 170 -0.38 13.82 7.56
C GLY A 170 -0.84 12.46 8.09
N ARG A 171 -2.16 12.24 8.06
CA ARG A 171 -2.78 11.01 8.55
C ARG A 171 -2.13 9.74 7.99
N LEU A 172 -1.78 9.72 6.71
CA LEU A 172 -1.21 8.53 6.06
C LEU A 172 0.16 8.17 6.64
N ALA A 173 1.01 9.18 6.94
CA ALA A 173 2.31 8.96 7.60
C ALA A 173 2.13 8.35 8.99
N LEU A 174 1.21 8.89 9.78
CA LEU A 174 0.94 8.41 11.14
C LEU A 174 0.46 6.95 11.13
N LEU A 175 -0.54 6.62 10.31
CA LEU A 175 -1.06 5.25 10.22
C LEU A 175 0.01 4.26 9.74
N ALA A 176 0.80 4.63 8.72
CA ALA A 176 1.85 3.77 8.20
C ALA A 176 2.95 3.55 9.25
N GLN A 177 3.49 4.62 9.83
CA GLN A 177 4.64 4.54 10.74
C GLN A 177 4.28 4.04 12.14
N TRP A 178 3.00 4.04 12.51
CA TRP A 178 2.56 3.46 13.77
C TRP A 178 2.79 1.94 13.84
N ARG A 179 2.57 1.26 12.72
CA ARG A 179 2.54 -0.21 12.67
C ARG A 179 3.56 -0.82 11.71
N THR A 180 4.31 0.01 10.96
CA THR A 180 5.29 -0.48 9.99
C THR A 180 6.56 0.35 9.98
N ASP A 181 7.64 -0.27 9.45
CA ASP A 181 8.79 0.45 8.91
C ASP A 181 8.55 0.72 7.43
N ALA A 182 8.33 2.00 7.10
CA ALA A 182 8.00 2.44 5.74
C ALA A 182 9.17 3.20 5.11
N ARG A 183 9.53 2.85 3.86
CA ARG A 183 10.58 3.54 3.10
C ARG A 183 10.28 3.56 1.61
N ILE A 184 10.65 4.61 0.91
CA ILE A 184 10.71 4.62 -0.56
C ILE A 184 11.94 3.83 -0.98
N VAL A 185 11.75 2.81 -1.83
CA VAL A 185 12.82 1.89 -2.26
C VAL A 185 13.17 2.03 -3.75
N LEU A 186 12.30 2.69 -4.53
CA LEU A 186 12.53 2.95 -5.95
C LEU A 186 11.67 4.13 -6.40
N GLU A 187 12.24 5.02 -7.22
CA GLU A 187 11.48 6.03 -7.96
C GLU A 187 11.48 5.66 -9.46
N LEU A 188 10.36 5.94 -10.12
CA LEU A 188 10.10 5.58 -11.52
C LEU A 188 9.58 6.79 -12.29
N PRO A 189 10.21 7.11 -13.43
CA PRO A 189 9.70 8.15 -14.30
C PRO A 189 8.47 7.66 -15.08
N PRO A 190 7.67 8.58 -15.65
CA PRO A 190 6.47 8.22 -16.43
C PRO A 190 6.74 7.25 -17.59
N GLU A 191 7.91 7.34 -18.23
CA GLU A 191 8.31 6.55 -19.40
C GLU A 191 8.44 5.06 -19.09
N ALA A 192 8.52 4.69 -17.80
CA ALA A 192 8.52 3.27 -17.39
C ALA A 192 7.17 2.59 -17.64
N PHE A 193 6.12 3.35 -17.92
CA PHE A 193 4.74 2.86 -18.05
C PHE A 193 4.17 3.04 -19.45
N SER A 194 3.21 2.19 -19.80
CA SER A 194 2.41 2.30 -21.02
C SER A 194 0.91 2.22 -20.68
N PRO A 195 0.13 3.30 -20.92
CA PRO A 195 0.56 4.65 -21.25
C PRO A 195 1.31 5.32 -20.09
N PRO A 196 2.15 6.34 -20.35
CA PRO A 196 2.83 7.06 -19.28
C PRO A 196 1.86 7.87 -18.41
N PRO A 197 1.96 7.80 -17.07
CA PRO A 197 1.20 8.66 -16.17
C PRO A 197 1.70 10.12 -16.26
N LYS A 198 0.93 11.06 -15.73
CA LYS A 198 1.30 12.49 -15.75
C LYS A 198 2.40 12.86 -14.74
N VAL A 199 2.70 11.99 -13.79
CA VAL A 199 3.61 12.25 -12.66
C VAL A 199 4.48 11.04 -12.42
N ASN A 200 5.64 11.25 -11.78
CA ASN A 200 6.52 10.18 -11.34
C ASN A 200 5.80 9.27 -10.35
N SER A 201 6.19 8.01 -10.34
CA SER A 201 5.77 6.99 -9.38
C SER A 201 6.89 6.64 -8.43
N ALA A 202 6.56 6.02 -7.31
CA ALA A 202 7.54 5.46 -6.39
C ALA A 202 7.02 4.17 -5.77
N VAL A 203 7.93 3.24 -5.52
CA VAL A 203 7.66 2.01 -4.78
C VAL A 203 7.98 2.26 -3.31
N VAL A 204 7.00 2.01 -2.45
CA VAL A 204 7.16 2.05 -1.00
C VAL A 204 7.18 0.62 -0.49
N HIS A 205 8.15 0.31 0.34
CA HIS A 205 8.22 -0.94 1.08
C HIS A 205 7.87 -0.67 2.55
N LEU A 206 6.91 -1.42 3.07
CA LEU A 206 6.46 -1.35 4.45
C LEU A 206 6.60 -2.74 5.08
N THR A 207 7.39 -2.86 6.14
CA THR A 207 7.52 -4.11 6.92
C THR A 207 6.65 -4.02 8.16
N ALA A 208 5.81 -5.01 8.41
CA ALA A 208 4.98 -5.06 9.60
C ALA A 208 5.86 -5.13 10.86
N LEU A 209 5.56 -4.32 11.85
CA LEU A 209 6.16 -4.43 13.17
C LEU A 209 5.45 -5.54 13.98
N PRO A 210 6.12 -6.25 14.87
CA PRO A 210 5.47 -7.25 15.72
C PRO A 210 4.42 -6.66 16.65
N ALA A 211 4.55 -5.38 17.00
CA ALA A 211 3.59 -4.60 17.76
C ALA A 211 3.63 -3.12 17.28
N PRO A 212 2.56 -2.35 17.50
CA PRO A 212 2.59 -0.91 17.22
C PRO A 212 3.72 -0.21 18.00
N ARG A 213 4.36 0.81 17.41
CA ARG A 213 5.48 1.57 18.04
C ARG A 213 5.11 2.15 19.40
N TYR A 214 3.90 2.60 19.52
CA TYR A 214 3.34 3.16 20.75
C TYR A 214 1.95 2.59 20.99
N PRO A 215 1.60 2.22 22.22
CA PRO A 215 0.28 1.69 22.52
C PRO A 215 -0.79 2.77 22.30
N ALA A 216 -1.87 2.39 21.65
CA ALA A 216 -3.08 3.19 21.46
C ALA A 216 -4.21 2.29 20.96
N ASP A 217 -5.45 2.63 21.29
CA ASP A 217 -6.60 2.00 20.63
C ASP A 217 -6.67 2.45 19.16
N PRO A 218 -6.81 1.50 18.22
CA PRO A 218 -6.81 1.81 16.78
C PRO A 218 -7.95 2.75 16.36
N ALA A 219 -9.14 2.60 16.95
CA ALA A 219 -10.31 3.38 16.57
C ALA A 219 -10.17 4.82 17.08
N THR A 220 -9.75 4.98 18.34
CA THR A 220 -9.52 6.29 18.96
C THR A 220 -8.38 7.04 18.27
N LEU A 221 -7.24 6.39 18.03
CA LEU A 221 -6.13 7.02 17.31
C LEU A 221 -6.57 7.47 15.90
N ASN A 222 -7.29 6.62 15.18
CA ASN A 222 -7.78 6.97 13.83
C ASN A 222 -8.76 8.15 13.87
N LYS A 223 -9.68 8.19 14.87
CA LYS A 223 -10.62 9.30 15.08
C LYS A 223 -9.89 10.62 15.34
N VAL A 224 -8.93 10.61 16.26
CA VAL A 224 -8.12 11.79 16.63
C VAL A 224 -7.33 12.30 15.44
N VAL A 225 -6.58 11.42 14.76
CA VAL A 225 -5.75 11.78 13.63
C VAL A 225 -6.58 12.28 12.44
N ALA A 226 -7.73 11.64 12.17
CA ALA A 226 -8.65 12.10 11.11
C ALA A 226 -9.16 13.50 11.41
N ALA A 227 -9.65 13.78 12.65
CA ALA A 227 -10.15 15.09 13.04
C ALA A 227 -9.06 16.17 12.95
N ALA A 228 -7.85 15.87 13.45
CA ALA A 228 -6.72 16.80 13.45
C ALA A 228 -6.32 17.22 12.02
N PHE A 229 -6.20 16.26 11.09
CA PHE A 229 -5.75 16.52 9.72
C PHE A 229 -6.86 16.98 8.76
N ASN A 230 -8.13 16.72 9.05
CA ASN A 230 -9.25 17.32 8.29
C ASN A 230 -9.27 18.86 8.42
N GLN A 231 -8.73 19.39 9.50
CA GLN A 231 -8.62 20.83 9.75
C GLN A 231 -7.16 21.27 9.91
N ARG A 232 -6.26 20.77 9.08
CA ARG A 232 -4.80 20.92 9.14
C ARG A 232 -4.29 22.34 9.46
N ARG A 233 -4.99 23.39 9.00
CA ARG A 233 -4.60 24.79 9.21
C ARG A 233 -5.04 25.34 10.57
N LYS A 234 -5.92 24.67 11.31
CA LYS A 234 -6.38 25.09 12.64
C LYS A 234 -5.46 24.58 13.74
N MET A 235 -5.49 25.27 14.88
CA MET A 235 -4.88 24.80 16.11
C MET A 235 -5.58 23.53 16.61
N LEU A 236 -4.86 22.62 17.26
CA LEU A 236 -5.39 21.33 17.71
C LEU A 236 -6.61 21.46 18.62
N ARG A 237 -6.64 22.44 19.53
CA ARG A 237 -7.81 22.72 20.37
C ARG A 237 -9.10 22.95 19.57
N SER A 238 -8.97 23.58 18.40
CA SER A 238 -10.12 23.84 17.52
C SER A 238 -10.42 22.66 16.60
N ALA A 239 -9.38 21.98 16.08
CA ALA A 239 -9.53 20.86 15.16
C ALA A 239 -10.14 19.64 15.87
N LEU A 240 -9.81 19.42 17.15
CA LEU A 240 -10.21 18.27 17.94
C LEU A 240 -11.44 18.52 18.85
N LYS A 241 -12.03 19.72 18.81
CA LYS A 241 -13.22 20.05 19.65
C LYS A 241 -14.39 19.08 19.45
N SER A 242 -14.52 18.48 18.26
CA SER A 242 -15.54 17.48 17.97
C SER A 242 -15.21 16.09 18.52
N VAL A 243 -13.99 15.86 18.97
CA VAL A 243 -13.54 14.58 19.55
C VAL A 243 -13.85 14.53 21.04
N SER A 244 -13.53 15.61 21.77
CA SER A 244 -13.88 15.79 23.19
C SER A 244 -14.11 17.28 23.47
N PRO A 245 -15.12 17.66 24.32
CA PRO A 245 -15.30 19.03 24.79
C PRO A 245 -14.09 19.51 25.60
N ASP A 246 -13.45 18.61 26.36
CA ASP A 246 -12.34 18.88 27.30
C ASP A 246 -10.98 18.61 26.65
N ILE A 247 -10.90 18.72 25.32
CA ILE A 247 -9.70 18.38 24.55
C ILE A 247 -8.45 19.16 24.99
N GLU A 248 -8.59 20.39 25.46
CA GLU A 248 -7.44 21.19 25.92
C GLU A 248 -6.76 20.56 27.13
N ASP A 249 -7.54 19.97 28.06
CA ASP A 249 -7.02 19.28 29.24
C ASP A 249 -6.25 18.03 28.83
N HIS A 250 -6.80 17.24 27.92
CA HIS A 250 -6.11 16.07 27.33
C HIS A 250 -4.81 16.44 26.62
N LEU A 251 -4.82 17.50 25.81
CA LEU A 251 -3.62 17.99 25.11
C LEU A 251 -2.54 18.38 26.12
N ASN A 252 -2.89 19.17 27.15
CA ASN A 252 -1.96 19.60 28.17
C ASN A 252 -1.40 18.43 29.00
N ALA A 253 -2.25 17.44 29.34
CA ALA A 253 -1.86 16.24 30.09
C ALA A 253 -0.79 15.40 29.37
N VAL A 254 -0.77 15.42 28.03
CA VAL A 254 0.23 14.69 27.23
C VAL A 254 1.33 15.59 26.67
N GLY A 255 1.44 16.85 27.11
CA GLY A 255 2.51 17.77 26.73
C GLY A 255 2.38 18.39 25.34
N ILE A 256 1.19 18.30 24.72
CA ILE A 256 0.90 18.96 23.43
C ILE A 256 0.32 20.35 23.73
N LYS A 257 0.92 21.39 23.14
CA LYS A 257 0.35 22.73 23.27
C LYS A 257 -0.96 22.83 22.47
N PRO A 258 -2.08 23.26 23.09
CA PRO A 258 -3.37 23.38 22.38
C PRO A 258 -3.34 24.28 21.14
N THR A 259 -2.34 25.18 21.05
CA THR A 259 -2.13 26.09 19.94
C THR A 259 -1.31 25.49 18.78
N GLU A 260 -0.68 24.34 18.96
CA GLU A 260 0.03 23.63 17.90
C GLU A 260 -0.94 23.17 16.80
N ARG A 261 -0.39 22.95 15.61
CA ARG A 261 -1.13 22.35 14.47
C ARG A 261 -0.77 20.87 14.34
N ALA A 262 -1.67 20.09 13.77
CA ALA A 262 -1.50 18.65 13.59
C ALA A 262 -0.16 18.27 12.96
N GLU A 263 0.34 19.04 11.99
CA GLU A 263 1.59 18.76 11.29
C GLU A 263 2.85 18.90 12.15
N GLN A 264 2.76 19.56 13.31
CA GLN A 264 3.88 19.78 14.23
C GLN A 264 4.03 18.64 15.24
N VAL A 265 2.98 17.82 15.42
CA VAL A 265 2.88 16.82 16.47
C VAL A 265 3.28 15.44 15.94
N GLY A 266 4.18 14.76 16.66
CA GLY A 266 4.68 13.44 16.30
C GLY A 266 3.73 12.30 16.65
N LEU A 267 4.04 11.11 16.12
CA LEU A 267 3.26 9.89 16.32
C LEU A 267 3.09 9.53 17.81
N GLU A 268 4.17 9.60 18.59
CA GLU A 268 4.14 9.27 20.02
C GLU A 268 3.11 10.10 20.79
N ALA A 269 3.11 11.41 20.54
CA ALA A 269 2.20 12.34 21.18
C ALA A 269 0.73 12.10 20.75
N PHE A 270 0.47 11.79 19.47
CA PHE A 270 -0.88 11.39 19.04
C PHE A 270 -1.35 10.10 19.70
N CYS A 271 -0.46 9.11 19.86
CA CYS A 271 -0.79 7.88 20.59
C CYS A 271 -1.06 8.13 22.09
N ALA A 272 -0.28 9.03 22.71
CA ALA A 272 -0.50 9.44 24.10
C ALA A 272 -1.85 10.16 24.24
N LEU A 273 -2.20 11.05 23.30
CA LEU A 273 -3.49 11.73 23.28
C LEU A 273 -4.66 10.74 23.13
N ALA A 274 -4.53 9.75 22.24
CA ALA A 274 -5.54 8.71 22.09
C ALA A 274 -5.78 7.95 23.41
N ARG A 275 -4.70 7.52 24.10
CA ARG A 275 -4.81 6.86 25.41
C ARG A 275 -5.45 7.74 26.46
N SER A 276 -5.13 9.04 26.49
CA SER A 276 -5.73 9.98 27.44
C SER A 276 -7.25 10.10 27.26
N LEU A 277 -7.72 10.02 26.02
CA LEU A 277 -9.14 10.05 25.68
C LEU A 277 -9.87 8.73 25.98
N ASP A 278 -9.18 7.58 25.90
CA ASP A 278 -9.76 6.28 26.25
C ASP A 278 -9.88 6.06 27.76
N ALA A 279 -9.11 6.80 28.57
CA ALA A 279 -9.11 6.69 30.03
C ALA A 279 -10.19 7.56 30.70
N SER A 280 -10.93 8.36 29.93
CA SER A 280 -12.00 9.27 30.38
C SER A 280 -13.36 8.66 30.17
#